data_240c5d69b35885e84285547ea5211aba
#
_entry.id   240c5d69b35885e84285547ea5211aba
#
_cell.length_a   1.000
_cell.length_b   1.000
_cell.length_c   1.000
_cell.angle_alpha   90.00
_cell.angle_beta   90.00
_cell.angle_gamma   90.00
#
_symmetry.space_group_name_H-M   'P 1'
#
loop_
_entity.id
_entity.type
_entity.pdbx_description
1 polymer ?
#
loop_
_entity_poly.entity_id
_entity_poly.type
_entity_poly.pdbx_seq_one_letter_code
_entity_poly.pdbx_strand_id
1 'polypeptide(L)'
;MINATEGYRAAIVGTSRRTHLKAVVDISDPDMVFSGVESSGSAGFSNSAQLYDRVMDLTPYATLEPHRWVLNGKFSLIPAEGAADQVGFVGDVLSGSDGGFPAAVWVEERFSNLSILQACSVYFPGDDWDGVPDTFTIEVKQGGTAYYSKEFTGNRTRTVSLSGFTVNNPDAIRVTVSKWSLPGRRMRVAEILPGVYEEWTEKMLVEFNATQQTDFSCITLPYGTMSLSLNNIDKRFEPRKKDGLFASIEDRQGIETLIGVELPSSGVEYKKVGVYYQYGDG
;
A
#
# COMPACT_ATOMS: atom_id res chain seq x y z
N MET A 1 -20.68 -12.61 11.91
CA MET A 1 -21.45 -11.36 11.72
C MET A 1 -20.45 -10.28 11.32
N ILE A 2 -20.63 -9.62 10.19
CA ILE A 2 -19.68 -8.60 9.69
C ILE A 2 -19.73 -7.40 10.65
N ASN A 3 -18.57 -7.01 11.19
CA ASN A 3 -18.47 -5.83 12.05
C ASN A 3 -18.50 -4.57 11.19
N ALA A 4 -19.64 -3.89 11.14
CA ALA A 4 -19.87 -2.71 10.31
C ALA A 4 -20.42 -1.56 11.17
N THR A 5 -20.03 -0.32 10.80
CA THR A 5 -20.56 0.89 11.46
C THR A 5 -22.06 1.04 11.22
N GLU A 6 -22.74 1.85 12.02
CA GLU A 6 -24.14 2.19 11.77
C GLU A 6 -24.32 2.90 10.43
N GLY A 7 -23.38 3.77 10.07
CA GLY A 7 -23.36 4.45 8.77
C GLY A 7 -23.32 3.47 7.60
N TYR A 8 -22.45 2.46 7.66
CA TYR A 8 -22.37 1.41 6.65
C TYR A 8 -23.68 0.61 6.56
N ARG A 9 -24.25 0.20 7.70
CA ARG A 9 -25.50 -0.56 7.74
C ARG A 9 -26.68 0.23 7.16
N ALA A 10 -26.76 1.51 7.46
CA ALA A 10 -27.79 2.39 6.90
C ALA A 10 -27.57 2.60 5.39
N ALA A 11 -26.35 2.83 4.96
CA ALA A 11 -26.05 3.07 3.55
C ALA A 11 -26.26 1.83 2.66
N ILE A 12 -25.90 0.62 3.13
CA ILE A 12 -26.01 -0.62 2.33
C ILE A 12 -27.47 -1.01 2.04
N VAL A 13 -28.41 -0.68 2.93
CA VAL A 13 -29.85 -0.94 2.74
C VAL A 13 -30.60 0.23 2.11
N GLY A 14 -29.94 1.37 1.92
CA GLY A 14 -30.52 2.57 1.32
C GLY A 14 -30.96 2.34 -0.13
N THR A 15 -32.00 3.02 -0.56
CA THR A 15 -32.53 2.96 -1.94
C THR A 15 -31.61 3.60 -2.97
N SER A 16 -30.77 4.56 -2.53
CA SER A 16 -29.74 5.19 -3.35
C SER A 16 -28.39 4.90 -2.70
N ARG A 17 -27.72 3.83 -3.14
CA ARG A 17 -26.41 3.44 -2.64
C ARG A 17 -25.41 3.36 -3.79
N ARG A 18 -24.19 3.78 -3.52
CA ARG A 18 -23.05 3.56 -4.38
C ARG A 18 -22.15 2.51 -3.72
N THR A 19 -22.05 1.37 -4.38
CA THR A 19 -21.20 0.27 -3.90
C THR A 19 -19.91 0.24 -4.65
N HIS A 20 -18.85 -0.10 -3.96
CA HIS A 20 -17.49 -0.23 -4.48
C HIS A 20 -16.98 -1.65 -4.23
N LEU A 21 -16.17 -2.15 -5.14
CA LEU A 21 -15.53 -3.44 -5.03
C LEU A 21 -14.02 -3.25 -4.91
N LYS A 22 -13.42 -4.03 -4.03
CA LYS A 22 -11.97 -4.11 -3.88
C LYS A 22 -11.56 -5.57 -3.68
N ALA A 23 -10.54 -6.01 -4.42
CA ALA A 23 -9.86 -7.26 -4.14
C ALA A 23 -8.42 -6.94 -3.72
N VAL A 24 -7.93 -7.68 -2.74
CA VAL A 24 -6.60 -7.50 -2.17
C VAL A 24 -5.85 -8.82 -2.26
N VAL A 25 -4.65 -8.76 -2.80
CA VAL A 25 -3.69 -9.86 -2.81
C VAL A 25 -2.51 -9.48 -1.95
N ASP A 26 -2.25 -10.28 -0.93
CA ASP A 26 -1.14 -10.10 -0.02
C ASP A 26 -0.23 -11.33 -0.08
N ILE A 27 0.96 -11.15 -0.64
CA ILE A 27 2.00 -12.16 -0.77
C ILE A 27 3.13 -11.81 0.20
N SER A 28 2.79 -11.60 1.46
CA SER A 28 3.75 -11.40 2.54
C SER A 28 3.90 -12.68 3.37
N ASP A 29 5.11 -12.88 3.90
CA ASP A 29 5.38 -14.00 4.82
C ASP A 29 4.66 -13.73 6.16
N PRO A 30 3.74 -14.62 6.59
CA PRO A 30 3.01 -14.44 7.84
C PRO A 30 3.88 -14.54 9.10
N ASP A 31 5.07 -15.14 9.00
CA ASP A 31 6.00 -15.33 10.10
C ASP A 31 6.95 -14.13 10.28
N MET A 32 6.93 -13.17 9.35
CA MET A 32 7.72 -11.96 9.46
C MET A 32 7.29 -11.11 10.65
N VAL A 33 8.27 -10.65 11.42
CA VAL A 33 8.06 -9.77 12.57
C VAL A 33 8.76 -8.43 12.31
N PHE A 34 7.98 -7.37 12.30
CA PHE A 34 8.51 -6.01 12.27
C PHE A 34 9.34 -5.72 13.53
N SER A 35 10.52 -5.11 13.36
CA SER A 35 11.47 -4.88 14.47
C SER A 35 11.82 -3.41 14.70
N GLY A 36 11.49 -2.52 13.77
CA GLY A 36 11.68 -1.08 13.95
C GLY A 36 11.92 -0.30 12.65
N VAL A 37 12.04 1.01 12.79
CA VAL A 37 12.33 1.94 11.69
C VAL A 37 13.51 2.81 12.06
N GLU A 38 14.43 2.98 11.10
CA GLU A 38 15.52 3.96 11.15
C GLU A 38 15.37 4.97 10.02
N SER A 39 15.87 6.18 10.18
CA SER A 39 15.80 7.22 9.14
C SER A 39 16.96 8.22 9.23
N SER A 40 17.16 8.99 8.16
CA SER A 40 18.09 10.11 8.13
C SER A 40 17.64 11.29 9.00
N GLY A 41 16.35 11.36 9.30
CA GLY A 41 15.68 12.38 10.11
C GLY A 41 14.19 12.38 9.82
N SER A 42 13.37 12.68 10.82
CA SER A 42 11.92 12.71 10.70
C SER A 42 11.31 13.99 11.26
N ALA A 43 10.23 14.46 10.65
CA ALA A 43 9.44 15.58 11.18
C ALA A 43 8.79 15.19 12.52
N GLY A 44 8.60 16.15 13.43
CA GLY A 44 8.05 15.87 14.77
C GLY A 44 6.64 15.27 14.78
N PHE A 45 5.90 15.39 13.68
CA PHE A 45 4.58 14.77 13.50
C PHE A 45 4.63 13.46 12.70
N SER A 46 5.82 12.98 12.31
CA SER A 46 5.99 11.71 11.59
C SER A 46 5.64 10.53 12.50
N ASN A 47 4.90 9.56 11.97
CA ASN A 47 4.60 8.30 12.65
C ASN A 47 5.16 7.12 11.86
N SER A 48 6.42 6.79 12.12
CA SER A 48 7.12 5.70 11.42
C SER A 48 6.57 4.31 11.75
N ALA A 49 5.84 4.16 12.88
CA ALA A 49 5.22 2.89 13.23
C ALA A 49 4.09 2.48 12.28
N GLN A 50 3.64 3.40 11.43
CA GLN A 50 2.60 3.13 10.44
C GLN A 50 3.14 2.56 9.11
N LEU A 51 4.45 2.42 8.92
CA LEU A 51 5.04 1.91 7.68
C LEU A 51 4.67 0.45 7.35
N TYR A 52 4.09 -0.28 8.31
CA TYR A 52 3.74 -1.70 8.18
C TYR A 52 2.29 -2.01 8.61
N ASP A 53 1.46 -1.00 8.86
CA ASP A 53 0.07 -1.20 9.31
C ASP A 53 -0.93 -1.41 8.16
N ARG A 54 -0.44 -1.35 6.92
CA ARG A 54 -1.21 -1.52 5.68
C ARG A 54 -2.25 -0.43 5.45
N VAL A 55 -2.02 0.75 6.02
CA VAL A 55 -2.86 1.93 5.81
C VAL A 55 -2.20 2.86 4.80
N MET A 56 -2.66 2.83 3.57
CA MET A 56 -2.09 3.61 2.46
C MET A 56 -2.73 4.98 2.29
N ASP A 57 -4.01 5.10 2.63
CA ASP A 57 -4.76 6.35 2.58
C ASP A 57 -4.56 7.14 3.86
N LEU A 58 -3.54 7.99 3.86
CA LEU A 58 -3.19 8.81 5.01
C LEU A 58 -4.00 10.10 5.07
N THR A 59 -4.24 10.59 6.28
CA THR A 59 -4.93 11.86 6.49
C THR A 59 -4.08 13.02 5.97
N PRO A 60 -4.60 13.89 5.10
CA PRO A 60 -3.87 15.07 4.65
C PRO A 60 -3.84 16.13 5.74
N TYR A 61 -2.64 16.43 6.26
CA TYR A 61 -2.42 17.45 7.26
C TYR A 61 -1.90 18.76 6.65
N ALA A 62 -2.41 19.89 7.14
CA ALA A 62 -1.87 21.20 6.84
C ALA A 62 -0.49 21.33 7.48
N THR A 63 0.55 21.42 6.67
CA THR A 63 1.94 21.61 7.10
C THR A 63 2.47 22.93 6.58
N LEU A 64 3.61 23.42 7.11
CA LEU A 64 4.26 24.66 6.67
C LEU A 64 5.04 24.49 5.34
N GLU A 65 4.74 23.46 4.56
CA GLU A 65 5.33 23.27 3.25
C GLU A 65 4.72 24.25 2.24
N PRO A 66 5.51 24.97 1.45
CA PRO A 66 5.02 25.97 0.51
C PRO A 66 4.02 25.38 -0.49
N HIS A 67 2.88 26.02 -0.68
CA HIS A 67 1.85 25.64 -1.67
C HIS A 67 1.30 24.21 -1.55
N ARG A 68 1.46 23.57 -0.38
CA ARG A 68 1.01 22.20 -0.20
C ARG A 68 -0.49 22.11 0.11
N TRP A 69 -1.04 23.02 0.85
CA TRP A 69 -2.41 22.95 1.32
C TRP A 69 -3.28 24.08 0.78
N VAL A 70 -4.57 23.79 0.65
CA VAL A 70 -5.60 24.74 0.22
C VAL A 70 -6.76 24.74 1.22
N LEU A 71 -7.47 25.87 1.30
CA LEU A 71 -8.62 26.02 2.21
C LEU A 71 -9.89 25.40 1.58
N ASN A 72 -9.90 24.12 1.37
CA ASN A 72 -11.01 23.35 0.79
C ASN A 72 -11.68 22.39 1.78
N GLY A 73 -11.30 22.44 3.06
CA GLY A 73 -11.81 21.56 4.11
C GLY A 73 -11.25 20.14 4.13
N LYS A 74 -10.33 19.77 3.22
CA LYS A 74 -9.72 18.43 3.16
C LYS A 74 -8.56 18.24 4.14
N PHE A 75 -7.92 19.32 4.57
CA PHE A 75 -6.73 19.26 5.44
C PHE A 75 -7.12 19.37 6.91
N SER A 76 -6.64 18.42 7.70
CA SER A 76 -6.71 18.47 9.16
C SER A 76 -5.54 19.29 9.73
N LEU A 77 -5.64 19.70 10.98
CA LEU A 77 -4.52 20.31 11.70
C LEU A 77 -3.41 19.28 11.92
N ILE A 78 -2.16 19.72 11.97
CA ILE A 78 -1.03 18.87 12.31
C ILE A 78 -1.30 18.20 13.65
N PRO A 79 -1.19 16.85 13.76
CA PRO A 79 -1.41 16.16 15.02
C PRO A 79 -0.37 16.60 16.05
N ALA A 80 -0.74 16.52 17.33
CA ALA A 80 0.22 16.73 18.40
C ALA A 80 1.32 15.65 18.34
N GLU A 81 2.52 15.97 18.77
CA GLU A 81 3.64 15.03 18.85
C GLU A 81 3.22 13.77 19.62
N GLY A 82 3.47 12.60 19.05
CA GLY A 82 3.06 11.31 19.61
C GLY A 82 1.59 10.93 19.42
N ALA A 83 0.80 11.75 18.71
CA ALA A 83 -0.54 11.34 18.30
C ALA A 83 -0.42 10.23 17.24
N ALA A 84 -1.05 9.09 17.52
CA ALA A 84 -1.00 7.89 16.67
C ALA A 84 -1.98 7.99 15.49
N ASP A 85 -1.88 9.05 14.71
CA ASP A 85 -2.77 9.25 13.57
C ASP A 85 -2.10 8.83 12.26
N GLN A 86 -2.90 8.59 11.24
CA GLN A 86 -2.52 8.10 9.92
C GLN A 86 -1.70 9.13 9.14
N VAL A 87 -0.43 9.26 9.49
CA VAL A 87 0.53 10.22 8.90
C VAL A 87 1.60 9.53 8.06
N GLY A 88 1.99 8.30 8.44
CA GLY A 88 3.14 7.59 7.87
C GLY A 88 4.48 8.25 8.19
N PHE A 89 5.53 7.87 7.50
CA PHE A 89 6.83 8.50 7.63
C PHE A 89 6.87 9.86 6.88
N VAL A 90 7.38 10.88 7.57
CA VAL A 90 7.63 12.20 6.99
C VAL A 90 9.04 12.65 7.36
N GLY A 91 9.89 12.88 6.36
CA GLY A 91 11.25 13.39 6.55
C GLY A 91 11.28 14.81 7.12
N ASP A 92 12.38 15.19 7.74
CA ASP A 92 12.58 16.54 8.36
C ASP A 92 13.05 17.59 7.35
N VAL A 93 13.59 17.20 6.19
CA VAL A 93 14.18 18.08 5.18
C VAL A 93 13.20 18.39 4.06
N LEU A 94 13.19 19.66 3.60
CA LEU A 94 12.45 20.09 2.42
C LEU A 94 13.31 19.96 1.15
N SER A 95 12.69 19.54 0.05
CA SER A 95 13.31 19.56 -1.27
C SER A 95 13.54 21.01 -1.75
N GLY A 96 14.61 21.23 -2.50
CA GLY A 96 14.97 22.51 -3.11
C GLY A 96 14.03 22.93 -4.26
N SER A 97 14.36 24.05 -4.89
CA SER A 97 13.58 24.62 -5.99
C SER A 97 13.51 23.73 -7.25
N ASP A 98 14.47 22.83 -7.41
CA ASP A 98 14.52 21.82 -8.48
C ASP A 98 13.95 20.44 -8.06
N GLY A 99 13.44 20.35 -6.82
CA GLY A 99 12.96 19.12 -6.21
C GLY A 99 14.07 18.26 -5.56
N GLY A 100 15.36 18.60 -5.74
CA GLY A 100 16.47 17.87 -5.14
C GLY A 100 16.55 18.08 -3.63
N PHE A 101 16.98 17.07 -2.88
CA PHE A 101 17.32 17.21 -1.47
C PHE A 101 18.80 17.60 -1.31
N PRO A 102 19.16 18.45 -0.32
CA PRO A 102 20.57 18.82 -0.08
C PRO A 102 21.47 17.63 0.22
N ALA A 103 20.92 16.61 0.86
CA ALA A 103 21.50 15.30 1.06
C ALA A 103 20.36 14.28 0.87
N ALA A 104 20.68 13.07 0.41
CA ALA A 104 19.69 12.03 0.24
C ALA A 104 18.97 11.73 1.55
N VAL A 105 17.64 11.76 1.53
CA VAL A 105 16.78 11.45 2.67
C VAL A 105 16.36 10.01 2.57
N TRP A 106 16.41 9.27 3.67
CA TRP A 106 16.08 7.85 3.66
C TRP A 106 15.29 7.42 4.88
N VAL A 107 14.53 6.35 4.70
CA VAL A 107 13.87 5.56 5.75
C VAL A 107 14.15 4.09 5.50
N GLU A 108 14.37 3.34 6.57
CA GLU A 108 14.66 1.92 6.56
C GLU A 108 13.72 1.22 7.54
N GLU A 109 12.91 0.32 7.01
CA GLU A 109 12.12 -0.60 7.81
C GLU A 109 12.93 -1.84 8.10
N ARG A 110 12.92 -2.28 9.37
CA ARG A 110 13.61 -3.49 9.85
C ARG A 110 12.62 -4.56 10.27
N PHE A 111 12.94 -5.78 9.92
CA PHE A 111 12.15 -6.95 10.24
C PHE A 111 13.04 -8.17 10.55
N SER A 112 12.42 -9.22 11.06
CA SER A 112 13.06 -10.49 11.38
C SER A 112 12.16 -11.66 10.97
N ASN A 113 12.72 -12.86 11.04
CA ASN A 113 12.04 -14.12 10.72
C ASN A 113 11.61 -14.29 9.24
N LEU A 114 12.15 -13.48 8.35
CA LEU A 114 11.93 -13.64 6.92
C LEU A 114 13.07 -14.44 6.30
N SER A 115 12.76 -15.63 5.78
CA SER A 115 13.76 -16.53 5.20
C SER A 115 14.19 -16.10 3.80
N ILE A 116 13.26 -15.65 2.99
CA ILE A 116 13.49 -15.25 1.59
C ILE A 116 12.59 -14.07 1.26
N LEU A 117 13.16 -13.08 0.57
CA LEU A 117 12.39 -11.97 -0.03
C LEU A 117 12.60 -11.96 -1.55
N GLN A 118 11.53 -12.03 -2.30
CA GLN A 118 11.53 -12.04 -3.77
C GLN A 118 10.79 -10.83 -4.37
N ALA A 119 10.05 -10.12 -3.54
CA ALA A 119 9.33 -8.94 -3.94
C ALA A 119 9.18 -7.97 -2.76
N CYS A 120 9.00 -6.68 -3.04
CA CYS A 120 8.62 -5.68 -2.06
C CYS A 120 7.81 -4.56 -2.71
N SER A 121 7.00 -3.89 -1.93
CA SER A 121 6.20 -2.75 -2.39
C SER A 121 6.41 -1.54 -1.49
N VAL A 122 6.47 -0.36 -2.09
CA VAL A 122 6.58 0.92 -1.39
C VAL A 122 5.45 1.83 -1.85
N TYR A 123 4.76 2.42 -0.89
CA TYR A 123 3.65 3.33 -1.12
C TYR A 123 4.00 4.73 -0.67
N PHE A 124 3.83 5.70 -1.57
CA PHE A 124 4.03 7.12 -1.32
C PHE A 124 2.67 7.80 -1.20
N PRO A 125 2.34 8.39 -0.04
CA PRO A 125 1.04 8.98 0.18
C PRO A 125 0.89 10.34 -0.49
N GLY A 126 -0.32 10.83 -0.55
CA GLY A 126 -0.64 12.20 -0.88
C GLY A 126 -1.46 12.38 -2.15
N ASP A 127 -1.87 13.60 -2.36
CA ASP A 127 -2.58 14.09 -3.56
C ASP A 127 -1.59 14.70 -4.57
N ASP A 128 -2.08 15.28 -5.66
CA ASP A 128 -1.25 15.86 -6.72
C ASP A 128 -0.33 17.00 -6.23
N TRP A 129 -0.74 17.73 -5.18
CA TRP A 129 0.08 18.78 -4.53
C TRP A 129 1.15 18.24 -3.58
N ASP A 130 1.12 16.98 -3.20
CA ASP A 130 2.19 16.35 -2.41
C ASP A 130 3.35 15.90 -3.29
N GLY A 131 3.07 15.54 -4.52
CA GLY A 131 4.04 14.95 -5.42
C GLY A 131 4.41 13.52 -5.03
N VAL A 132 5.41 12.99 -5.73
CA VAL A 132 5.98 11.66 -5.53
C VAL A 132 7.50 11.74 -5.62
N PRO A 133 8.27 10.75 -5.15
CA PRO A 133 9.70 10.74 -5.42
C PRO A 133 9.95 10.63 -6.94
N ASP A 134 10.78 11.55 -7.47
CA ASP A 134 11.20 11.54 -8.87
C ASP A 134 12.38 10.59 -9.07
N THR A 135 13.40 10.72 -8.20
CA THR A 135 14.61 9.89 -8.22
C THR A 135 14.86 9.32 -6.83
N PHE A 136 14.90 8.00 -6.75
CA PHE A 136 15.07 7.28 -5.50
C PHE A 136 15.63 5.87 -5.72
N THR A 137 16.12 5.26 -4.66
CA THR A 137 16.64 3.89 -4.65
C THR A 137 15.91 3.07 -3.60
N ILE A 138 15.57 1.84 -3.93
CA ILE A 138 15.11 0.83 -2.98
C ILE A 138 16.20 -0.21 -2.83
N GLU A 139 16.58 -0.48 -1.59
CA GLU A 139 17.59 -1.49 -1.23
C GLU A 139 16.99 -2.54 -0.31
N VAL A 140 17.25 -3.80 -0.59
CA VAL A 140 16.98 -4.92 0.32
C VAL A 140 18.31 -5.32 0.97
N LYS A 141 18.31 -5.38 2.30
CA LYS A 141 19.52 -5.54 3.08
C LYS A 141 19.51 -6.83 3.90
N GLN A 142 20.72 -7.27 4.21
CA GLN A 142 21.01 -8.32 5.19
C GLN A 142 22.25 -7.90 5.99
N GLY A 143 22.17 -7.84 7.31
CA GLY A 143 23.28 -7.46 8.18
C GLY A 143 23.86 -6.08 7.86
N GLY A 144 23.01 -5.13 7.42
CA GLY A 144 23.41 -3.77 7.01
C GLY A 144 23.99 -3.65 5.60
N THR A 145 24.21 -4.76 4.89
CA THR A 145 24.71 -4.78 3.51
C THR A 145 23.55 -4.88 2.51
N ALA A 146 23.57 -4.04 1.46
CA ALA A 146 22.60 -4.13 0.38
C ALA A 146 22.92 -5.32 -0.53
N TYR A 147 22.02 -6.29 -0.60
CA TYR A 147 22.11 -7.44 -1.51
C TYR A 147 21.33 -7.25 -2.80
N TYR A 148 20.33 -6.39 -2.75
CA TYR A 148 19.61 -5.93 -3.93
C TYR A 148 19.43 -4.42 -3.85
N SER A 149 19.61 -3.75 -4.98
CA SER A 149 19.43 -2.31 -5.09
C SER A 149 18.87 -1.97 -6.46
N LYS A 150 17.84 -1.14 -6.51
CA LYS A 150 17.29 -0.62 -7.76
C LYS A 150 17.04 0.88 -7.65
N GLU A 151 17.59 1.62 -8.59
CA GLU A 151 17.36 3.05 -8.76
C GLU A 151 16.18 3.30 -9.71
N PHE A 152 15.38 4.30 -9.38
CA PHE A 152 14.28 4.82 -10.18
C PHE A 152 14.54 6.29 -10.50
N THR A 153 14.26 6.66 -11.74
CA THR A 153 14.37 8.04 -12.23
C THR A 153 13.13 8.41 -13.02
N GLY A 154 12.67 9.65 -12.86
CA GLY A 154 11.47 10.12 -13.58
C GLY A 154 10.18 9.44 -13.12
N ASN A 155 10.13 8.93 -11.90
CA ASN A 155 8.93 8.28 -11.38
C ASN A 155 7.75 9.25 -11.26
N ARG A 156 6.55 8.75 -11.58
CA ARG A 156 5.28 9.49 -11.48
C ARG A 156 4.19 8.69 -10.77
N THR A 157 4.56 7.53 -10.20
CA THR A 157 3.62 6.64 -9.52
C THR A 157 3.77 6.74 -8.02
N ARG A 158 2.68 6.52 -7.31
CA ARG A 158 2.65 6.48 -5.83
C ARG A 158 2.95 5.09 -5.29
N THR A 159 2.74 4.08 -6.11
CA THR A 159 3.00 2.70 -5.77
C THR A 159 4.15 2.19 -6.63
N VAL A 160 5.13 1.62 -5.98
CA VAL A 160 6.25 0.98 -6.65
C VAL A 160 6.39 -0.43 -6.09
N SER A 161 6.21 -1.42 -6.94
CA SER A 161 6.41 -2.83 -6.60
C SER A 161 7.64 -3.35 -7.33
N LEU A 162 8.48 -4.06 -6.61
CA LEU A 162 9.68 -4.73 -7.11
C LEU A 162 9.50 -6.24 -7.02
N SER A 163 9.89 -6.93 -8.06
CA SER A 163 9.91 -8.39 -8.10
C SER A 163 11.09 -8.87 -8.96
N GLY A 164 11.29 -10.19 -9.04
CA GLY A 164 12.33 -10.78 -9.87
C GLY A 164 13.74 -10.73 -9.28
N PHE A 165 13.84 -10.58 -7.97
CA PHE A 165 15.09 -10.73 -7.21
C PHE A 165 14.91 -11.81 -6.13
N THR A 166 16.03 -12.23 -5.54
CA THR A 166 16.00 -13.15 -4.39
C THR A 166 17.06 -12.72 -3.40
N VAL A 167 16.64 -12.39 -2.17
CA VAL A 167 17.51 -12.12 -1.05
C VAL A 167 17.19 -13.09 0.08
N ASN A 168 18.19 -13.85 0.53
CA ASN A 168 18.02 -14.81 1.63
C ASN A 168 18.23 -14.10 2.97
N ASN A 169 17.39 -14.43 3.95
CA ASN A 169 17.44 -13.88 5.31
C ASN A 169 17.57 -12.34 5.33
N PRO A 170 16.75 -11.59 4.59
CA PRO A 170 16.80 -10.14 4.63
C PRO A 170 16.34 -9.63 5.98
N ASP A 171 16.86 -8.50 6.41
CA ASP A 171 16.54 -7.88 7.69
C ASP A 171 16.07 -6.43 7.58
N ALA A 172 16.18 -5.82 6.38
CA ALA A 172 15.71 -4.47 6.16
C ALA A 172 15.40 -4.15 4.70
N ILE A 173 14.48 -3.20 4.51
CA ILE A 173 14.25 -2.51 3.24
C ILE A 173 14.47 -1.02 3.49
N ARG A 174 15.35 -0.42 2.69
CA ARG A 174 15.64 1.02 2.71
C ARG A 174 15.14 1.70 1.46
N VAL A 175 14.46 2.83 1.64
CA VAL A 175 14.07 3.74 0.58
C VAL A 175 14.88 5.02 0.74
N THR A 176 15.69 5.36 -0.25
CA THR A 176 16.54 6.55 -0.26
C THR A 176 16.10 7.46 -1.40
N VAL A 177 15.68 8.69 -1.09
CA VAL A 177 15.20 9.67 -2.07
C VAL A 177 16.20 10.80 -2.23
N SER A 178 16.64 11.04 -3.46
CA SER A 178 17.50 12.16 -3.82
C SER A 178 16.73 13.34 -4.42
N LYS A 179 15.59 13.06 -5.07
CA LYS A 179 14.78 14.09 -5.71
C LYS A 179 13.29 13.80 -5.59
N TRP A 180 12.53 14.84 -5.23
CA TRP A 180 11.06 14.82 -5.23
C TRP A 180 10.51 15.48 -6.49
N SER A 181 9.33 15.11 -6.96
CA SER A 181 8.74 15.65 -8.19
C SER A 181 8.27 17.11 -8.06
N LEU A 182 8.10 17.60 -6.85
CA LEU A 182 7.70 18.98 -6.55
C LEU A 182 8.70 19.65 -5.60
N PRO A 183 8.95 20.96 -5.78
CA PRO A 183 9.80 21.72 -4.87
C PRO A 183 9.12 21.96 -3.52
N GLY A 184 9.93 22.17 -2.48
CA GLY A 184 9.45 22.53 -1.15
C GLY A 184 8.62 21.43 -0.48
N ARG A 185 8.89 20.15 -0.79
CA ARG A 185 8.19 18.99 -0.22
C ARG A 185 9.13 18.18 0.67
N ARG A 186 8.54 17.58 1.69
CA ARG A 186 9.23 16.57 2.50
C ARG A 186 9.06 15.19 1.87
N MET A 187 10.05 14.33 2.05
CA MET A 187 9.88 12.92 1.75
C MET A 187 8.73 12.34 2.58
N ARG A 188 7.85 11.57 1.94
CA ARG A 188 6.75 10.86 2.60
C ARG A 188 6.70 9.42 2.11
N VAL A 189 6.52 8.51 3.06
CA VAL A 189 6.28 7.09 2.79
C VAL A 189 5.12 6.64 3.64
N ALA A 190 4.09 6.04 3.02
CA ALA A 190 2.97 5.45 3.74
C ALA A 190 3.32 4.07 4.25
N GLU A 191 3.82 3.21 3.34
CA GLU A 191 4.06 1.81 3.61
C GLU A 191 5.34 1.33 2.93
N ILE A 192 6.06 0.44 3.61
CA ILE A 192 7.11 -0.39 3.04
C ILE A 192 6.72 -1.83 3.36
N LEU A 193 6.38 -2.60 2.34
CA LEU A 193 5.89 -3.97 2.52
C LEU A 193 6.89 -4.97 1.97
N PRO A 194 7.49 -5.81 2.82
CA PRO A 194 8.21 -7.00 2.40
C PRO A 194 7.21 -8.01 1.81
N GLY A 195 7.25 -8.21 0.50
CA GLY A 195 6.26 -8.97 -0.26
C GLY A 195 5.54 -8.11 -1.28
N VAL A 196 4.52 -8.68 -1.92
CA VAL A 196 3.64 -7.95 -2.83
C VAL A 196 2.28 -7.77 -2.16
N TYR A 197 1.89 -6.53 -2.01
CA TYR A 197 0.54 -6.16 -1.63
C TYR A 197 -0.09 -5.38 -2.78
N GLU A 198 -1.20 -5.87 -3.30
CA GLU A 198 -1.90 -5.24 -4.41
C GLU A 198 -3.37 -5.05 -4.07
N GLU A 199 -3.85 -3.83 -4.28
CA GLU A 199 -5.27 -3.52 -4.21
C GLU A 199 -5.83 -3.33 -5.62
N TRP A 200 -6.77 -4.18 -5.99
CA TRP A 200 -7.49 -4.09 -7.26
C TRP A 200 -8.87 -3.47 -7.03
N THR A 201 -8.99 -2.22 -7.43
CA THR A 201 -10.24 -1.46 -7.34
C THR A 201 -10.99 -1.49 -8.67
N GLU A 202 -12.16 -0.87 -8.74
CA GLU A 202 -12.98 -0.74 -9.95
C GLU A 202 -12.22 -0.21 -11.18
N LYS A 203 -11.07 0.45 -11.00
CA LYS A 203 -10.23 0.90 -12.12
C LYS A 203 -9.52 -0.26 -12.83
N MET A 204 -9.25 -1.33 -12.11
CA MET A 204 -8.56 -2.52 -12.61
C MET A 204 -9.49 -3.72 -12.76
N LEU A 205 -10.56 -3.77 -11.97
CA LEU A 205 -11.56 -4.83 -12.01
C LEU A 205 -12.48 -4.65 -13.21
N VAL A 206 -12.47 -5.61 -14.14
CA VAL A 206 -13.36 -5.67 -15.29
C VAL A 206 -14.63 -6.42 -14.94
N GLU A 207 -14.48 -7.53 -14.20
CA GLU A 207 -15.59 -8.38 -13.81
C GLU A 207 -15.28 -9.00 -12.44
N PHE A 208 -16.31 -9.12 -11.62
CA PHE A 208 -16.26 -9.77 -10.33
C PHE A 208 -17.57 -10.53 -10.10
N ASN A 209 -17.46 -11.85 -9.92
CA ASN A 209 -18.56 -12.72 -9.54
C ASN A 209 -18.18 -13.51 -8.29
N ALA A 210 -18.99 -13.44 -7.26
CA ALA A 210 -18.82 -14.25 -6.06
C ALA A 210 -20.15 -14.96 -5.73
N THR A 211 -20.06 -16.25 -5.53
CA THR A 211 -21.20 -17.08 -5.15
C THR A 211 -20.91 -17.76 -3.82
N GLN A 212 -21.81 -17.61 -2.86
CA GLN A 212 -21.80 -18.36 -1.62
C GLN A 212 -22.98 -19.31 -1.60
N GLN A 213 -22.70 -20.60 -1.42
CA GLN A 213 -23.74 -21.62 -1.30
C GLN A 213 -23.84 -22.06 0.15
N THR A 214 -25.07 -22.07 0.66
CA THR A 214 -25.38 -22.57 2.00
C THR A 214 -26.35 -23.73 1.87
N ASP A 215 -25.97 -24.89 2.40
CA ASP A 215 -26.85 -26.04 2.48
C ASP A 215 -27.64 -25.97 3.78
N PHE A 216 -28.95 -25.69 3.66
CA PHE A 216 -29.86 -25.63 4.81
C PHE A 216 -30.07 -27.01 5.48
N SER A 217 -29.73 -28.10 4.80
CA SER A 217 -29.78 -29.47 5.36
C SER A 217 -28.55 -29.80 6.22
N CYS A 218 -27.51 -28.93 6.21
CA CYS A 218 -26.25 -29.12 6.90
C CYS A 218 -25.51 -30.45 6.54
N ILE A 219 -25.80 -31.01 5.36
CA ILE A 219 -25.17 -32.24 4.89
C ILE A 219 -23.84 -31.93 4.20
N THR A 220 -23.76 -30.78 3.48
CA THR A 220 -22.55 -30.32 2.81
C THR A 220 -21.99 -29.08 3.49
N LEU A 221 -20.64 -28.99 3.52
CA LEU A 221 -20.00 -27.77 4.01
C LEU A 221 -20.29 -26.61 3.05
N PRO A 222 -20.64 -25.43 3.56
CA PRO A 222 -20.80 -24.26 2.72
C PRO A 222 -19.48 -23.91 2.05
N TYR A 223 -19.50 -23.67 0.76
CA TYR A 223 -18.34 -23.20 0.01
C TYR A 223 -18.70 -21.98 -0.82
N GLY A 224 -17.71 -21.17 -1.08
CA GLY A 224 -17.84 -20.00 -1.95
C GLY A 224 -16.89 -20.12 -3.13
N THR A 225 -17.35 -19.65 -4.27
CA THR A 225 -16.50 -19.51 -5.47
C THR A 225 -16.45 -18.06 -5.89
N MET A 226 -15.29 -17.65 -6.43
CA MET A 226 -15.07 -16.31 -6.95
C MET A 226 -14.46 -16.41 -8.35
N SER A 227 -14.92 -15.55 -9.25
CA SER A 227 -14.32 -15.29 -10.55
C SER A 227 -13.97 -13.82 -10.64
N LEU A 228 -12.75 -13.51 -11.04
CA LEU A 228 -12.20 -12.19 -11.10
C LEU A 228 -11.53 -11.97 -12.45
N SER A 229 -11.88 -10.87 -13.14
CA SER A 229 -11.21 -10.45 -14.37
C SER A 229 -10.56 -9.09 -14.18
N LEU A 230 -9.26 -9.01 -14.47
CA LEU A 230 -8.47 -7.80 -14.32
C LEU A 230 -8.09 -7.19 -15.68
N ASN A 231 -8.06 -5.88 -15.74
CA ASN A 231 -7.49 -5.16 -16.87
C ASN A 231 -5.95 -5.25 -16.82
N ASN A 232 -5.35 -5.82 -17.84
CA ASN A 232 -3.89 -5.99 -17.96
C ASN A 232 -3.28 -5.12 -19.09
N ILE A 233 -3.81 -3.90 -19.30
CA ILE A 233 -3.30 -2.98 -20.34
C ILE A 233 -1.82 -2.63 -20.08
N ASP A 234 -1.41 -2.50 -18.83
CA ASP A 234 -0.04 -2.23 -18.41
C ASP A 234 0.88 -3.46 -18.44
N LYS A 235 0.33 -4.64 -18.80
CA LYS A 235 1.03 -5.92 -18.89
C LYS A 235 1.70 -6.35 -17.58
N ARG A 236 1.14 -5.99 -16.44
CA ARG A 236 1.69 -6.39 -15.12
C ARG A 236 1.59 -7.88 -14.89
N PHE A 237 0.57 -8.54 -15.46
CA PHE A 237 0.33 -9.98 -15.36
C PHE A 237 0.83 -10.75 -16.60
N GLU A 238 1.74 -10.17 -17.38
CA GLU A 238 2.34 -10.86 -18.53
C GLU A 238 3.39 -11.86 -18.05
N PRO A 239 3.24 -13.18 -18.32
CA PRO A 239 4.20 -14.21 -17.85
C PRO A 239 5.63 -14.00 -18.34
N ARG A 240 5.80 -13.30 -19.48
CA ARG A 240 7.11 -13.04 -20.09
C ARG A 240 7.79 -11.77 -19.58
N LYS A 241 7.08 -10.97 -18.77
CA LYS A 241 7.62 -9.73 -18.21
C LYS A 241 8.37 -10.05 -16.91
N LYS A 242 9.70 -9.94 -16.94
CA LYS A 242 10.58 -10.30 -15.81
C LYS A 242 10.34 -9.49 -14.53
N ASP A 243 9.82 -8.28 -14.65
CA ASP A 243 9.48 -7.35 -13.58
C ASP A 243 7.95 -7.23 -13.38
N GLY A 244 7.20 -8.20 -13.89
CA GLY A 244 5.74 -8.28 -13.73
C GLY A 244 5.34 -9.04 -12.46
N LEU A 245 4.12 -8.83 -12.01
CA LEU A 245 3.57 -9.48 -10.82
C LEU A 245 3.31 -10.98 -11.01
N PHE A 246 3.21 -11.45 -12.27
CA PHE A 246 2.89 -12.86 -12.56
C PHE A 246 3.87 -13.83 -11.88
N ALA A 247 5.16 -13.49 -11.86
CA ALA A 247 6.19 -14.34 -11.24
C ALA A 247 6.08 -14.42 -9.70
N SER A 248 5.32 -13.52 -9.08
CA SER A 248 5.12 -13.46 -7.63
C SER A 248 3.78 -14.03 -7.19
N ILE A 249 2.89 -14.39 -8.11
CA ILE A 249 1.61 -15.03 -7.80
C ILE A 249 1.86 -16.53 -7.69
N GLU A 250 1.68 -17.05 -6.49
CA GLU A 250 1.86 -18.46 -6.19
C GLU A 250 0.52 -19.21 -6.26
N ASP A 251 0.60 -20.54 -6.48
CA ASP A 251 -0.56 -21.43 -6.34
C ASP A 251 -1.15 -21.33 -4.94
N ARG A 252 -2.48 -21.27 -4.87
CA ARG A 252 -3.25 -21.11 -3.62
C ARG A 252 -3.07 -19.79 -2.91
N GLN A 253 -2.67 -18.76 -3.64
CA GLN A 253 -2.64 -17.39 -3.13
C GLN A 253 -4.03 -16.96 -2.64
N GLY A 254 -4.10 -16.42 -1.43
CA GLY A 254 -5.32 -15.86 -0.88
C GLY A 254 -5.66 -14.53 -1.52
N ILE A 255 -6.90 -14.39 -2.00
CA ILE A 255 -7.44 -13.13 -2.50
C ILE A 255 -8.54 -12.70 -1.54
N GLU A 256 -8.32 -11.59 -0.86
CA GLU A 256 -9.31 -10.99 0.01
C GLU A 256 -10.25 -10.10 -0.79
N THR A 257 -11.55 -10.25 -0.61
CA THR A 257 -12.55 -9.45 -1.31
C THR A 257 -13.34 -8.59 -0.33
N LEU A 258 -13.51 -7.32 -0.70
CA LEU A 258 -14.19 -6.33 0.11
C LEU A 258 -15.27 -5.63 -0.71
N ILE A 259 -16.40 -5.33 -0.05
CA ILE A 259 -17.45 -4.46 -0.57
C ILE A 259 -17.44 -3.17 0.23
N GLY A 260 -17.29 -2.06 -0.47
CA GLY A 260 -17.38 -0.72 0.06
C GLY A 260 -18.72 -0.08 -0.19
N VAL A 261 -19.13 0.83 0.68
CA VAL A 261 -20.29 1.70 0.49
C VAL A 261 -19.88 3.13 0.77
N GLU A 262 -20.23 4.02 -0.13
CA GLU A 262 -19.98 5.46 0.03
C GLU A 262 -20.84 6.01 1.17
N LEU A 263 -20.17 6.64 2.15
CA LEU A 263 -20.81 7.27 3.30
C LEU A 263 -20.93 8.77 3.08
N PRO A 264 -22.03 9.42 3.51
CA PRO A 264 -22.24 10.85 3.26
C PRO A 264 -21.16 11.79 3.79
N SER A 265 -20.38 11.36 4.79
CA SER A 265 -19.45 12.23 5.53
C SER A 265 -18.01 11.73 5.61
N SER A 266 -17.70 10.50 5.19
CA SER A 266 -16.41 9.89 5.50
C SER A 266 -15.76 9.04 4.38
N GLY A 267 -16.19 9.22 3.12
CA GLY A 267 -15.65 8.44 2.00
C GLY A 267 -16.25 7.03 1.92
N VAL A 268 -15.47 6.05 1.45
CA VAL A 268 -15.94 4.66 1.26
C VAL A 268 -15.50 3.79 2.44
N GLU A 269 -16.45 3.19 3.13
CA GLU A 269 -16.17 2.17 4.14
C GLU A 269 -16.21 0.79 3.49
N TYR A 270 -15.11 0.03 3.59
CA TYR A 270 -14.99 -1.32 3.06
C TYR A 270 -15.21 -2.37 4.13
N LYS A 271 -15.91 -3.46 3.76
CA LYS A 271 -16.09 -4.64 4.61
C LYS A 271 -15.71 -5.90 3.86
N LYS A 272 -14.94 -6.74 4.52
CA LYS A 272 -14.50 -8.03 4.03
C LYS A 272 -15.69 -8.97 3.80
N VAL A 273 -15.77 -9.52 2.61
CA VAL A 273 -16.79 -10.51 2.20
C VAL A 273 -16.25 -11.92 2.35
N GLY A 274 -15.01 -12.14 1.95
CA GLY A 274 -14.38 -13.45 2.02
C GLY A 274 -12.91 -13.42 1.64
N VAL A 275 -12.23 -14.55 1.86
CA VAL A 275 -10.93 -14.86 1.30
C VAL A 275 -11.11 -16.08 0.40
N TYR A 276 -10.65 -15.99 -0.82
CA TYR A 276 -10.71 -17.04 -1.82
C TYR A 276 -9.29 -17.44 -2.21
N TYR A 277 -9.09 -18.70 -2.44
CA TYR A 277 -7.79 -19.23 -2.81
C TYR A 277 -7.82 -19.63 -4.29
N GLN A 278 -6.79 -19.28 -5.02
CA GLN A 278 -6.66 -19.70 -6.42
C GLN A 278 -6.66 -21.21 -6.50
N TYR A 279 -7.47 -21.77 -7.40
CA TYR A 279 -7.57 -23.18 -7.65
C TYR A 279 -7.40 -23.46 -9.15
N GLY A 280 -6.43 -24.30 -9.47
CA GLY A 280 -6.14 -24.75 -10.84
C GLY A 280 -4.89 -24.06 -11.43
N ASP A 281 -4.34 -24.74 -12.44
CA ASP A 281 -3.25 -24.22 -13.26
C ASP A 281 -3.75 -22.99 -14.04
N GLY A 282 -3.16 -21.84 -13.78
CA GLY A 282 -3.43 -20.58 -14.50
C GLY A 282 -2.82 -20.58 -15.89
#